data_19e99028131cb4467bfbad7b9ca57227
#
_entry.id   19e99028131cb4467bfbad7b9ca57227
#
_cell.length_a   1.000
_cell.length_b   1.000
_cell.length_c   1.000
_cell.angle_alpha   90.00
_cell.angle_beta   90.00
_cell.angle_gamma   90.00
#
_symmetry.space_group_name_H-M   'P 1'
#
loop_
_entity.id
_entity.type
_entity.pdbx_description
1 polymer ?
#
loop_
_entity_poly.entity_id
_entity_poly.type
_entity_poly.pdbx_seq_one_letter_code
_entity_poly.pdbx_strand_id
1 'polypeptide(L)'
;HGTPIRDRLRIGASEDFASAWLPRVLQRFRRWHPEASIELKVGITTDLLRQQAQGRTDVVFGKQCRRVGDDGELLWEEPLVWAAATAIELPVGEPLPLALFPEPCVYREAAITALGAAARPWRLVFESASMAGCLSAALAGFAVTVVARSQMREGLRELGPEQGFPTLPEARFYAFSRQPSLAADALIEAVRQLGQRSRFVTAQG
;
A
#
# COMPACT_ATOMS: atom_id res chain seq x y z
N HIS A 1 -5.28 -32.05 -4.07
CA HIS A 1 -3.84 -31.88 -3.90
C HIS A 1 -3.24 -31.69 -5.31
N GLY A 2 -2.99 -30.42 -5.70
CA GLY A 2 -2.38 -30.09 -6.97
C GLY A 2 -0.89 -30.45 -6.99
N THR A 3 -0.34 -30.64 -8.20
CA THR A 3 1.09 -30.86 -8.43
C THR A 3 1.90 -29.69 -7.87
N PRO A 4 3.00 -29.91 -7.14
CA PRO A 4 3.83 -28.82 -6.64
C PRO A 4 4.33 -27.93 -7.78
N ILE A 5 4.22 -26.63 -7.60
CA ILE A 5 4.70 -25.65 -8.56
C ILE A 5 6.21 -25.53 -8.38
N ARG A 6 6.97 -25.76 -9.46
CA ARG A 6 8.45 -25.64 -9.50
C ARG A 6 8.92 -24.38 -10.21
N ASP A 7 7.99 -23.57 -10.71
CA ASP A 7 8.31 -22.44 -11.55
C ASP A 7 8.81 -21.24 -10.75
N ARG A 8 9.61 -20.41 -11.42
CA ARG A 8 9.99 -19.09 -10.92
C ARG A 8 8.86 -18.12 -11.21
N LEU A 9 8.35 -17.48 -10.15
CA LEU A 9 7.32 -16.49 -10.22
C LEU A 9 7.92 -15.10 -9.99
N ARG A 10 7.76 -14.19 -10.96
CA ARG A 10 8.22 -12.80 -10.87
C ARG A 10 7.07 -11.92 -10.44
N ILE A 11 7.16 -11.37 -9.24
CA ILE A 11 6.12 -10.51 -8.68
C ILE A 11 6.63 -9.09 -8.50
N GLY A 12 5.74 -8.14 -8.75
CA GLY A 12 5.89 -6.75 -8.35
C GLY A 12 4.93 -6.44 -7.20
N ALA A 13 5.37 -5.66 -6.24
CA ALA A 13 4.52 -5.24 -5.14
C ALA A 13 4.87 -3.84 -4.67
N SER A 14 3.86 -3.08 -4.24
CA SER A 14 4.10 -1.85 -3.50
C SER A 14 4.75 -2.17 -2.14
N GLU A 15 5.53 -1.21 -1.61
CA GLU A 15 6.29 -1.41 -0.38
C GLU A 15 5.39 -1.74 0.83
N ASP A 16 4.24 -1.12 0.94
CA ASP A 16 3.26 -1.38 1.99
C ASP A 16 2.72 -2.82 1.92
N PHE A 17 2.41 -3.33 0.73
CA PHE A 17 2.05 -4.74 0.56
C PHE A 17 3.22 -5.65 0.96
N ALA A 18 4.43 -5.36 0.48
CA ALA A 18 5.60 -6.17 0.75
C ALA A 18 5.93 -6.24 2.25
N SER A 19 5.83 -5.13 2.98
CA SER A 19 6.17 -5.10 4.41
C SER A 19 5.10 -5.69 5.33
N ALA A 20 3.83 -5.45 5.04
CA ALA A 20 2.73 -5.86 5.93
C ALA A 20 2.16 -7.24 5.61
N TRP A 21 2.04 -7.60 4.34
CA TRP A 21 1.29 -8.78 3.91
C TRP A 21 2.16 -9.91 3.41
N LEU A 22 3.25 -9.60 2.71
CA LEU A 22 4.08 -10.60 2.04
C LEU A 22 4.66 -11.67 2.98
N PRO A 23 5.13 -11.38 4.20
CA PRO A 23 5.66 -12.42 5.08
C PRO A 23 4.67 -13.56 5.35
N ARG A 24 3.41 -13.22 5.61
CA ARG A 24 2.35 -14.20 5.85
C ARG A 24 1.97 -14.97 4.58
N VAL A 25 1.94 -14.27 3.45
CA VAL A 25 1.67 -14.88 2.14
C VAL A 25 2.74 -15.91 1.80
N LEU A 26 4.01 -15.55 1.94
CA LEU A 26 5.14 -16.46 1.65
C LEU A 26 5.16 -17.68 2.57
N GLN A 27 4.90 -17.50 3.85
CA GLN A 27 4.82 -18.60 4.81
C GLN A 27 3.75 -19.61 4.41
N ARG A 28 2.59 -19.13 3.96
CA ARG A 28 1.49 -19.97 3.52
C ARG A 28 1.77 -20.63 2.18
N PHE A 29 2.28 -19.87 1.23
CA PHE A 29 2.62 -20.34 -0.11
C PHE A 29 3.66 -21.46 -0.08
N ARG A 30 4.71 -21.32 0.75
CA ARG A 30 5.76 -22.33 0.92
C ARG A 30 5.24 -23.69 1.38
N ARG A 31 4.20 -23.72 2.20
CA ARG A 31 3.62 -25.01 2.68
C ARG A 31 3.06 -25.84 1.55
N TRP A 32 2.49 -25.20 0.53
CA TRP A 32 1.84 -25.87 -0.58
C TRP A 32 2.76 -26.01 -1.81
N HIS A 33 3.73 -25.12 -1.94
CA HIS A 33 4.63 -25.06 -3.08
C HIS A 33 6.09 -24.88 -2.62
N PRO A 34 6.68 -25.88 -1.96
CA PRO A 34 8.01 -25.76 -1.35
C PRO A 34 9.15 -25.58 -2.35
N GLU A 35 8.94 -25.95 -3.61
CA GLU A 35 9.96 -25.86 -4.68
C GLU A 35 9.79 -24.61 -5.56
N ALA A 36 8.76 -23.80 -5.34
CA ALA A 36 8.59 -22.56 -6.08
C ALA A 36 9.62 -21.52 -5.64
N SER A 37 10.10 -20.75 -6.60
CA SER A 37 10.96 -19.58 -6.34
C SER A 37 10.23 -18.29 -6.70
N ILE A 38 10.46 -17.24 -5.91
CA ILE A 38 9.86 -15.93 -6.10
C ILE A 38 10.94 -14.88 -6.27
N GLU A 39 10.82 -14.10 -7.32
CA GLU A 39 11.56 -12.85 -7.51
C GLU A 39 10.62 -11.68 -7.22
N LEU A 40 10.98 -10.85 -6.25
CA LEU A 40 10.19 -9.69 -5.87
C LEU A 40 10.85 -8.40 -6.36
N LYS A 41 10.06 -7.56 -7.04
CA LYS A 41 10.39 -6.16 -7.29
C LYS A 41 9.45 -5.28 -6.50
N VAL A 42 10.01 -4.39 -5.69
CA VAL A 42 9.24 -3.40 -4.95
C VAL A 42 9.29 -2.07 -5.69
N GLY A 43 8.14 -1.40 -5.79
CA GLY A 43 8.07 -0.12 -6.49
C GLY A 43 6.68 0.51 -6.44
N ILE A 44 6.55 1.60 -7.16
CA ILE A 44 5.29 2.32 -7.34
C ILE A 44 4.42 1.52 -8.32
N THR A 45 3.13 1.40 -8.04
CA THR A 45 2.19 0.58 -8.81
C THR A 45 2.23 0.89 -10.32
N THR A 46 2.25 2.16 -10.70
CA THR A 46 2.30 2.54 -12.13
C THR A 46 3.55 2.05 -12.83
N ASP A 47 4.70 2.08 -12.18
CA ASP A 47 5.95 1.58 -12.75
C ASP A 47 5.96 0.05 -12.82
N LEU A 48 5.43 -0.62 -11.82
CA LEU A 48 5.29 -2.07 -11.81
C LEU A 48 4.37 -2.57 -12.92
N LEU A 49 3.25 -1.90 -13.15
CA LEU A 49 2.33 -2.22 -14.25
C LEU A 49 2.96 -1.99 -15.62
N ARG A 50 3.78 -0.95 -15.76
CA ARG A 50 4.56 -0.73 -16.98
C ARG A 50 5.55 -1.86 -17.24
N GLN A 51 6.25 -2.33 -16.21
CA GLN A 51 7.15 -3.49 -16.32
C GLN A 51 6.40 -4.78 -16.66
N GLN A 52 5.20 -4.96 -16.10
CA GLN A 52 4.33 -6.09 -16.46
C GLN A 52 3.93 -6.05 -17.93
N ALA A 53 3.56 -4.87 -18.45
CA ALA A 53 3.24 -4.70 -19.85
C ALA A 53 4.41 -5.04 -20.79
N GLN A 54 5.65 -4.90 -20.30
CA GLN A 54 6.88 -5.29 -20.98
C GLN A 54 7.27 -6.76 -20.77
N GLY A 55 6.44 -7.54 -20.10
CA GLY A 55 6.70 -8.96 -19.82
C GLY A 55 7.77 -9.22 -18.75
N ARG A 56 8.10 -8.23 -17.92
CA ARG A 56 9.14 -8.35 -16.89
C ARG A 56 8.64 -8.86 -15.54
N THR A 57 7.33 -8.83 -15.31
CA THR A 57 6.66 -9.36 -14.12
C THR A 57 5.44 -10.18 -14.51
N ASP A 58 5.13 -11.19 -13.71
CA ASP A 58 4.00 -12.09 -13.94
C ASP A 58 2.75 -11.58 -13.21
N VAL A 59 2.91 -11.18 -11.96
CA VAL A 59 1.83 -10.64 -11.11
C VAL A 59 2.29 -9.35 -10.45
N VAL A 60 1.41 -8.36 -10.41
CA VAL A 60 1.61 -7.13 -9.66
C VAL A 60 0.55 -7.03 -8.57
N PHE A 61 0.98 -6.83 -7.33
CA PHE A 61 0.14 -6.42 -6.22
C PHE A 61 0.30 -4.92 -6.01
N GLY A 62 -0.73 -4.18 -6.34
CA GLY A 62 -0.68 -2.73 -6.33
C GLY A 62 -1.91 -2.13 -5.67
N LYS A 63 -1.88 -0.82 -5.52
CA LYS A 63 -2.92 -0.06 -4.86
C LYS A 63 -3.42 1.07 -5.75
N GLN A 64 -4.68 1.39 -5.59
CA GLN A 64 -5.31 2.53 -6.24
C GLN A 64 -6.40 3.12 -5.36
N CYS A 65 -6.67 4.42 -5.49
CA CYS A 65 -7.75 5.10 -4.79
C CYS A 65 -8.98 5.31 -5.69
N ARG A 66 -8.86 5.01 -6.96
CA ARG A 66 -9.95 5.07 -7.96
C ARG A 66 -10.18 3.69 -8.55
N ARG A 67 -11.41 3.43 -8.96
CA ARG A 67 -11.72 2.22 -9.71
C ARG A 67 -10.97 2.26 -11.02
N VAL A 68 -10.11 1.30 -11.24
CA VAL A 68 -9.43 1.09 -12.52
C VAL A 68 -10.28 0.15 -13.36
N GLY A 69 -10.11 0.23 -14.68
CA GLY A 69 -10.78 -0.66 -15.61
C GLY A 69 -10.59 -2.15 -15.30
N ASP A 70 -11.12 -2.99 -16.14
CA ASP A 70 -11.38 -4.42 -15.91
C ASP A 70 -10.15 -5.34 -15.73
N ASP A 71 -8.93 -4.78 -15.70
CA ASP A 71 -7.70 -5.57 -15.78
C ASP A 71 -7.15 -6.08 -14.43
N GLY A 72 -7.72 -5.63 -13.31
CA GLY A 72 -7.26 -6.00 -11.98
C GLY A 72 -8.35 -6.65 -11.13
N GLU A 73 -7.96 -7.62 -10.31
CA GLU A 73 -8.82 -8.22 -9.31
C GLU A 73 -8.72 -7.44 -7.99
N LEU A 74 -9.84 -6.92 -7.50
CA LEU A 74 -9.90 -6.27 -6.19
C LEU A 74 -9.77 -7.32 -5.08
N LEU A 75 -8.73 -7.16 -4.25
CA LEU A 75 -8.47 -8.07 -3.13
C LEU A 75 -9.11 -7.59 -1.84
N TRP A 76 -8.92 -6.31 -1.49
CA TRP A 76 -9.55 -5.63 -0.34
C TRP A 76 -9.48 -4.12 -0.47
N GLU A 77 -10.25 -3.46 0.38
CA GLU A 77 -10.20 -2.02 0.58
C GLU A 77 -9.83 -1.73 2.04
N GLU A 78 -9.06 -0.67 2.26
CA GLU A 78 -8.77 -0.19 3.60
C GLU A 78 -8.66 1.34 3.64
N PRO A 79 -8.96 1.98 4.78
CA PRO A 79 -8.86 3.43 4.89
C PRO A 79 -7.43 3.93 4.69
N LEU A 80 -7.29 5.04 3.96
CA LEU A 80 -6.13 5.90 4.06
C LEU A 80 -6.27 6.81 5.27
N VAL A 81 -5.18 7.02 5.96
CA VAL A 81 -5.13 7.84 7.17
C VAL A 81 -3.98 8.83 7.14
N TRP A 82 -4.20 9.99 7.75
CA TRP A 82 -3.13 10.93 8.06
C TRP A 82 -2.39 10.43 9.28
N ALA A 83 -1.09 10.27 9.17
CA ALA A 83 -0.24 9.74 10.23
C ALA A 83 0.82 10.75 10.64
N ALA A 84 1.01 10.93 11.93
CA ALA A 84 2.01 11.79 12.51
C ALA A 84 2.52 11.22 13.83
N ALA A 85 3.64 11.73 14.32
CA ALA A 85 4.14 11.37 15.64
C ALA A 85 3.09 11.69 16.71
N THR A 86 2.99 10.83 17.73
CA THR A 86 2.03 10.99 18.82
C THR A 86 2.13 12.36 19.49
N ALA A 87 3.34 12.89 19.63
CA ALA A 87 3.63 14.16 20.28
C ALA A 87 3.84 15.33 19.29
N ILE A 88 3.41 15.19 18.01
CA ILE A 88 3.58 16.27 17.05
C ILE A 88 2.74 17.49 17.46
N GLU A 89 3.36 18.66 17.38
CA GLU A 89 2.69 19.94 17.50
C GLU A 89 2.65 20.60 16.12
N LEU A 90 1.44 20.86 15.63
CA LEU A 90 1.23 21.53 14.35
C LEU A 90 0.88 22.99 14.61
N PRO A 91 1.68 23.95 14.10
CA PRO A 91 1.40 25.36 14.27
C PRO A 91 0.07 25.74 13.62
N VAL A 92 -0.75 26.49 14.37
CA VAL A 92 -2.04 26.97 13.86
C VAL A 92 -1.80 28.06 12.80
N GLY A 93 -2.46 27.92 11.65
CA GLY A 93 -2.38 28.90 10.57
C GLY A 93 -1.15 28.78 9.66
N GLU A 94 -0.23 27.86 9.93
CA GLU A 94 0.88 27.58 9.05
C GLU A 94 0.56 26.47 8.03
N PRO A 95 1.24 26.45 6.86
CA PRO A 95 1.09 25.36 5.92
C PRO A 95 1.47 24.01 6.55
N LEU A 96 0.65 22.99 6.30
CA LEU A 96 0.86 21.63 6.81
C LEU A 96 2.14 21.01 6.23
N PRO A 97 3.12 20.61 7.06
CA PRO A 97 4.33 19.97 6.56
C PRO A 97 4.04 18.52 6.18
N LEU A 98 4.26 18.17 4.93
CA LEU A 98 3.99 16.83 4.39
C LEU A 98 5.25 16.07 4.01
N ALA A 99 5.25 14.77 4.31
CA ALA A 99 6.15 13.78 3.76
C ALA A 99 5.38 12.91 2.76
N LEU A 100 5.76 12.94 1.51
CA LEU A 100 5.06 12.27 0.43
C LEU A 100 6.02 11.55 -0.51
N PHE A 101 5.47 10.59 -1.26
CA PHE A 101 6.16 10.00 -2.39
C PHE A 101 6.31 11.01 -3.54
N PRO A 102 7.28 10.80 -4.45
CA PRO A 102 7.29 11.53 -5.71
C PRO A 102 6.10 11.14 -6.58
N GLU A 103 5.75 12.02 -7.51
CA GLU A 103 4.75 11.70 -8.53
C GLU A 103 5.29 10.67 -9.54
N PRO A 104 4.43 9.79 -10.08
CA PRO A 104 3.02 9.59 -9.78
C PRO A 104 2.80 8.68 -8.57
N CYS A 105 1.93 9.06 -7.64
CA CYS A 105 1.59 8.25 -6.47
C CYS A 105 0.13 8.47 -6.06
N VAL A 106 -0.62 7.38 -5.91
CA VAL A 106 -2.04 7.44 -5.55
C VAL A 106 -2.27 8.04 -4.16
N TYR A 107 -1.37 7.83 -3.22
CA TYR A 107 -1.48 8.40 -1.87
C TYR A 107 -1.19 9.91 -1.88
N ARG A 108 -0.17 10.34 -2.62
CA ARG A 108 0.12 11.76 -2.83
C ARG A 108 -1.05 12.48 -3.48
N GLU A 109 -1.60 11.92 -4.55
CA GLU A 109 -2.75 12.49 -5.24
C GLU A 109 -3.97 12.60 -4.32
N ALA A 110 -4.26 11.57 -3.54
CA ALA A 110 -5.36 11.58 -2.58
C ALA A 110 -5.18 12.66 -1.51
N ALA A 111 -3.98 12.81 -0.96
CA ALA A 111 -3.65 13.82 0.04
C ALA A 111 -3.82 15.24 -0.50
N ILE A 112 -3.24 15.54 -1.65
CA ILE A 112 -3.29 16.87 -2.26
C ILE A 112 -4.71 17.22 -2.67
N THR A 113 -5.46 16.30 -3.24
CA THR A 113 -6.87 16.52 -3.61
C THR A 113 -7.73 16.81 -2.40
N ALA A 114 -7.57 16.07 -1.31
CA ALA A 114 -8.33 16.27 -0.08
C ALA A 114 -8.01 17.62 0.57
N LEU A 115 -6.74 18.00 0.66
CA LEU A 115 -6.32 19.29 1.21
C LEU A 115 -6.78 20.46 0.34
N GLY A 116 -6.75 20.31 -0.98
CA GLY A 116 -7.28 21.30 -1.91
C GLY A 116 -8.77 21.54 -1.74
N ALA A 117 -9.56 20.48 -1.63
CA ALA A 117 -11.01 20.57 -1.37
C ALA A 117 -11.33 21.22 -0.01
N ALA A 118 -10.49 21.00 0.99
CA ALA A 118 -10.61 21.61 2.31
C ALA A 118 -9.99 23.01 2.41
N ALA A 119 -9.44 23.53 1.33
CA ALA A 119 -8.69 24.78 1.27
C ALA A 119 -7.62 24.89 2.36
N ARG A 120 -6.97 23.78 2.69
CA ARG A 120 -5.92 23.73 3.70
C ARG A 120 -4.55 23.84 3.06
N PRO A 121 -3.76 24.89 3.36
CA PRO A 121 -2.41 25.06 2.84
C PRO A 121 -1.48 23.94 3.33
N TRP A 122 -0.57 23.53 2.46
CA TRP A 122 0.45 22.53 2.75
C TRP A 122 1.78 22.87 2.06
N ARG A 123 2.83 22.27 2.53
CA ARG A 123 4.14 22.32 1.88
C ARG A 123 4.83 20.96 1.95
N LEU A 124 5.53 20.60 0.91
CA LEU A 124 6.34 19.40 0.89
C LEU A 124 7.66 19.66 1.62
N VAL A 125 7.90 18.97 2.73
CA VAL A 125 9.13 19.10 3.53
C VAL A 125 10.02 17.87 3.42
N PHE A 126 9.47 16.75 2.97
CA PHE A 126 10.19 15.50 2.80
C PHE A 126 9.59 14.72 1.64
N GLU A 127 10.44 14.26 0.74
CA GLU A 127 10.04 13.43 -0.39
C GLU A 127 10.90 12.18 -0.46
N SER A 128 10.27 11.03 -0.56
CA SER A 128 10.94 9.75 -0.70
C SER A 128 10.10 8.77 -1.49
N ALA A 129 10.75 7.99 -2.35
CA ALA A 129 10.12 6.85 -3.01
C ALA A 129 9.94 5.64 -2.08
N SER A 130 10.41 5.72 -0.85
CA SER A 130 10.27 4.70 0.18
C SER A 130 9.22 5.11 1.21
N MET A 131 8.26 4.22 1.46
CA MET A 131 7.29 4.40 2.54
C MET A 131 7.98 4.40 3.91
N ALA A 132 9.00 3.58 4.10
CA ALA A 132 9.80 3.59 5.33
C ALA A 132 10.44 4.98 5.57
N GLY A 133 10.88 5.65 4.52
CA GLY A 133 11.38 7.02 4.59
C GLY A 133 10.31 8.02 5.04
N CYS A 134 9.14 7.99 4.43
CA CYS A 134 8.02 8.87 4.80
C CYS A 134 7.54 8.60 6.24
N LEU A 135 7.47 7.34 6.65
CA LEU A 135 7.14 6.97 8.04
C LEU A 135 8.19 7.45 9.04
N SER A 136 9.47 7.40 8.67
CA SER A 136 10.55 7.93 9.50
C SER A 136 10.44 9.43 9.72
N ALA A 137 10.09 10.18 8.68
CA ALA A 137 9.85 11.61 8.78
C ALA A 137 8.64 11.93 9.71
N ALA A 138 7.59 11.12 9.62
CA ALA A 138 6.42 11.25 10.51
C ALA A 138 6.78 10.90 11.96
N LEU A 139 7.47 9.79 12.19
CA LEU A 139 7.90 9.36 13.53
C LEU A 139 8.82 10.37 14.21
N ALA A 140 9.68 11.03 13.42
CA ALA A 140 10.55 12.09 13.91
C ALA A 140 9.82 13.39 14.28
N GLY A 141 8.53 13.49 14.02
CA GLY A 141 7.78 14.74 14.20
C GLY A 141 8.11 15.82 13.16
N PHE A 142 8.76 15.43 12.06
CA PHE A 142 9.18 16.33 10.99
C PHE A 142 8.04 16.69 10.03
N ALA A 143 7.12 15.77 9.82
CA ALA A 143 6.03 15.93 8.86
C ALA A 143 4.83 15.03 9.19
N VAL A 144 3.73 15.31 8.51
CA VAL A 144 2.56 14.43 8.42
C VAL A 144 2.67 13.63 7.12
N THR A 145 2.34 12.37 7.16
CA THR A 145 2.29 11.52 5.96
C THR A 145 0.93 10.85 5.81
N VAL A 146 0.70 10.21 4.66
CA VAL A 146 -0.51 9.44 4.37
C VAL A 146 -0.14 7.99 4.13
N VAL A 147 -0.79 7.09 4.85
CA VAL A 147 -0.59 5.65 4.75
C VAL A 147 -1.91 4.91 4.80
N ALA A 148 -1.93 3.69 4.31
CA ALA A 148 -3.01 2.76 4.61
C ALA A 148 -3.00 2.43 6.11
N ARG A 149 -4.17 2.27 6.71
CA ARG A 149 -4.28 2.05 8.17
C ARG A 149 -3.47 0.86 8.67
N SER A 150 -3.34 -0.19 7.86
CA SER A 150 -2.51 -1.36 8.18
C SER A 150 -1.02 -1.04 8.37
N GLN A 151 -0.56 0.13 7.94
CA GLN A 151 0.83 0.58 8.07
C GLN A 151 1.08 1.40 9.33
N MET A 152 0.05 1.69 10.10
CA MET A 152 0.21 2.37 11.38
C MET A 152 1.06 1.52 12.34
N ARG A 153 1.93 2.18 13.06
CA ARG A 153 2.85 1.55 14.01
C ARG A 153 3.00 2.38 15.27
N GLU A 154 3.61 1.78 16.28
CA GLU A 154 3.89 2.46 17.54
C GLU A 154 4.65 3.78 17.32
N GLY A 155 4.28 4.82 18.06
CA GLY A 155 4.84 6.16 17.93
C GLY A 155 4.08 7.06 16.95
N LEU A 156 3.18 6.51 16.13
CA LEU A 156 2.29 7.26 15.26
C LEU A 156 0.86 7.31 15.81
N ARG A 157 0.19 8.40 15.52
CA ARG A 157 -1.26 8.54 15.70
C ARG A 157 -1.94 8.94 14.39
N GLU A 158 -3.18 8.55 14.26
CA GLU A 158 -4.05 8.97 13.18
C GLU A 158 -4.61 10.38 13.49
N LEU A 159 -4.53 11.27 12.50
CA LEU A 159 -5.13 12.60 12.57
C LEU A 159 -6.42 12.60 11.75
N GLY A 160 -7.48 13.14 12.31
CA GLY A 160 -8.79 13.13 11.70
C GLY A 160 -9.47 14.51 11.71
N PRO A 161 -10.81 14.54 11.51
CA PRO A 161 -11.57 15.78 11.45
C PRO A 161 -11.45 16.65 12.70
N GLU A 162 -11.29 16.04 13.87
CA GLU A 162 -11.10 16.75 15.13
C GLU A 162 -9.84 17.62 15.15
N GLN A 163 -8.80 17.19 14.41
CA GLN A 163 -7.56 17.94 14.23
C GLN A 163 -7.57 18.79 12.96
N GLY A 164 -8.73 18.91 12.30
CA GLY A 164 -8.89 19.69 11.08
C GLY A 164 -8.35 19.02 9.82
N PHE A 165 -8.20 17.70 9.80
CA PHE A 165 -7.77 16.94 8.63
C PHE A 165 -8.97 16.47 7.82
N PRO A 166 -8.97 16.65 6.49
CA PRO A 166 -10.03 16.16 5.63
C PRO A 166 -10.04 14.64 5.54
N THR A 167 -11.20 14.07 5.26
CA THR A 167 -11.35 12.64 5.01
C THR A 167 -10.62 12.26 3.73
N LEU A 168 -9.87 11.16 3.79
CA LEU A 168 -9.20 10.54 2.66
C LEU A 168 -10.05 9.43 2.05
N PRO A 169 -9.90 9.14 0.75
CA PRO A 169 -10.54 7.98 0.14
C PRO A 169 -9.97 6.68 0.70
N GLU A 170 -10.67 5.57 0.45
CA GLU A 170 -10.12 4.25 0.74
C GLU A 170 -9.08 3.84 -0.30
N ALA A 171 -8.02 3.19 0.15
CA ALA A 171 -7.08 2.51 -0.72
C ALA A 171 -7.64 1.15 -1.12
N ARG A 172 -7.52 0.82 -2.39
CA ARG A 172 -7.94 -0.45 -2.97
C ARG A 172 -6.72 -1.23 -3.41
N PHE A 173 -6.57 -2.44 -2.92
CA PHE A 173 -5.49 -3.33 -3.27
C PHE A 173 -5.94 -4.33 -4.31
N TYR A 174 -5.18 -4.42 -5.39
CA TYR A 174 -5.46 -5.24 -6.57
C TYR A 174 -4.35 -6.23 -6.84
N ALA A 175 -4.73 -7.37 -7.41
CA ALA A 175 -3.81 -8.25 -8.12
C ALA A 175 -4.01 -8.05 -9.63
N PHE A 176 -2.92 -7.81 -10.33
CA PHE A 176 -2.88 -7.70 -11.78
C PHE A 176 -2.09 -8.87 -12.34
N SER A 177 -2.77 -9.77 -13.05
CA SER A 177 -2.15 -10.91 -13.73
C SER A 177 -2.39 -10.79 -15.22
N ARG A 178 -1.33 -10.86 -16.00
CA ARG A 178 -1.44 -10.69 -17.46
C ARG A 178 -1.82 -11.96 -18.19
N GLN A 179 -1.37 -13.10 -17.68
CA GLN A 179 -1.62 -14.41 -18.28
C GLN A 179 -2.01 -15.42 -17.21
N PRO A 180 -2.95 -16.34 -17.50
CA PRO A 180 -3.25 -17.44 -16.60
C PRO A 180 -2.00 -18.27 -16.31
N SER A 181 -1.74 -18.51 -15.02
CA SER A 181 -0.61 -19.31 -14.55
C SER A 181 -1.02 -19.97 -13.24
N LEU A 182 -0.77 -21.28 -13.10
CA LEU A 182 -1.07 -21.99 -11.86
C LEU A 182 -0.33 -21.39 -10.67
N ALA A 183 0.92 -20.95 -10.87
CA ALA A 183 1.71 -20.31 -9.83
C ALA A 183 1.13 -18.95 -9.43
N ALA A 184 0.78 -18.13 -10.42
CA ALA A 184 0.17 -16.83 -10.18
C ALA A 184 -1.18 -16.96 -9.48
N ASP A 185 -2.04 -17.86 -9.94
CA ASP A 185 -3.36 -18.08 -9.35
C ASP A 185 -3.26 -18.58 -7.90
N ALA A 186 -2.32 -19.50 -7.63
CA ALA A 186 -2.07 -19.99 -6.28
C ALA A 186 -1.59 -18.88 -5.32
N LEU A 187 -0.72 -18.01 -5.80
CA LEU A 187 -0.23 -16.86 -5.01
C LEU A 187 -1.35 -15.84 -4.75
N ILE A 188 -2.12 -15.49 -5.76
CA ILE A 188 -3.25 -14.57 -5.64
C ILE A 188 -4.29 -15.13 -4.67
N GLU A 189 -4.60 -16.43 -4.73
CA GLU A 189 -5.51 -17.08 -3.78
C GLU A 189 -4.98 -17.01 -2.34
N ALA A 190 -3.69 -17.24 -2.14
CA ALA A 190 -3.08 -17.11 -0.81
C ALA A 190 -3.20 -15.68 -0.25
N VAL A 191 -3.03 -14.67 -1.09
CA VAL A 191 -3.21 -13.26 -0.72
C VAL A 191 -4.67 -12.95 -0.40
N ARG A 192 -5.60 -13.40 -1.25
CA ARG A 192 -7.05 -13.20 -1.05
C ARG A 192 -7.53 -13.76 0.27
N GLN A 193 -7.13 -14.97 0.61
CA GLN A 193 -7.51 -15.61 1.87
C GLN A 193 -6.98 -14.89 3.10
N LEU A 194 -5.78 -14.31 3.03
CA LEU A 194 -5.23 -13.50 4.11
C LEU A 194 -6.00 -12.19 4.29
N GLY A 195 -6.32 -11.50 3.21
CA GLY A 195 -7.11 -10.27 3.24
C GLY A 195 -8.49 -10.48 3.87
N GLN A 196 -9.16 -11.58 3.55
CA GLN A 196 -10.45 -11.94 4.14
C GLN A 196 -10.36 -12.21 5.65
N ARG A 197 -9.32 -12.91 6.11
CA ARG A 197 -9.14 -13.21 7.54
C ARG A 197 -8.81 -11.97 8.37
N SER A 198 -8.05 -11.03 7.84
CA SER A 198 -7.69 -9.81 8.53
C SER A 198 -8.90 -8.89 8.78
N ARG A 199 -9.91 -8.95 7.93
CA ARG A 199 -11.17 -8.19 8.13
C ARG A 199 -11.99 -8.69 9.32
N PHE A 200 -11.93 -9.97 9.64
CA PHE A 200 -12.65 -10.53 10.78
C PHE A 200 -12.01 -10.22 12.14
N VAL A 201 -10.71 -9.96 12.16
CA VAL A 201 -9.99 -9.63 13.41
C VAL A 201 -10.21 -8.18 13.83
N THR A 202 -10.40 -7.27 12.87
CA THR A 202 -10.66 -5.85 13.16
C THR A 202 -12.10 -5.55 13.57
N ALA A 203 -13.04 -6.47 13.38
CA ALA A 203 -14.44 -6.30 13.77
C ALA A 203 -14.73 -6.74 15.22
N GLN A 204 -13.75 -7.23 15.96
CA GLN A 204 -13.90 -7.72 17.34
C GLN A 204 -12.98 -6.99 18.36
N GLY A 205 -12.45 -5.82 17.99
CA GLY A 205 -11.64 -5.00 18.89
C GLY A 205 -12.29 -3.68 19.25
#